data_5c9a8525343a5bceb79f42e9550e041d
#
_entry.id   5c9a8525343a5bceb79f42e9550e041d
#
_cell.length_a   1.000
_cell.length_b   1.000
_cell.length_c   1.000
_cell.angle_alpha   90.00
_cell.angle_beta   90.00
_cell.angle_gamma   90.00
#
_symmetry.space_group_name_H-M   'P 1'
#
loop_
_entity.id
_entity.type
_entity.pdbx_description
1 polymer ?
#
loop_
_entity_poly.entity_id
_entity_poly.type
_entity_poly.pdbx_seq_one_letter_code
_entity_poly.pdbx_strand_id
1 'polypeptide(L)'
;MGTYSPGFHGRGRGLAEKLPPGQYPTESFPVLSAGPTPRVPTDTWTFTVTTESGDSRSWTWDEMMALPQEDTVHDIHCVTRWSKFDTPWRGVPVDAFLEDVETAADHAVAVSHGGYTTNLPLEDLLDGKAWIVHTYDGYPLSPEHGGPARLLVPHLYFWKSAKWVRELRLTLEDEPGFWESVGYHNYGDPWREQRTWDD
;
A
#
# COMPACT_ATOMS: atom_id res chain seq x y z
N MET A 1 38.93 8.06 -43.13
CA MET A 1 38.81 7.25 -41.90
C MET A 1 37.63 7.80 -41.09
N GLY A 2 36.50 7.16 -41.16
CA GLY A 2 35.28 7.57 -40.44
C GLY A 2 35.33 7.00 -39.02
N THR A 3 35.29 7.87 -38.01
CA THR A 3 35.15 7.47 -36.61
C THR A 3 33.68 7.07 -36.34
N TYR A 4 33.46 5.77 -36.18
CA TYR A 4 32.17 5.27 -35.64
C TYR A 4 32.08 5.63 -34.15
N SER A 5 31.13 6.47 -33.81
CA SER A 5 30.70 6.65 -32.40
C SER A 5 29.95 5.41 -31.96
N PRO A 6 30.34 4.72 -30.88
CA PRO A 6 29.55 3.61 -30.36
C PRO A 6 28.24 4.17 -29.85
N GLY A 7 27.13 3.78 -30.49
CA GLY A 7 25.80 4.16 -30.08
C GLY A 7 25.52 3.74 -28.64
N PHE A 8 24.75 4.55 -27.94
CA PHE A 8 24.26 4.34 -26.58
C PHE A 8 23.40 3.08 -26.54
N HIS A 9 24.00 1.92 -26.31
CA HIS A 9 23.30 0.64 -26.24
C HIS A 9 23.01 0.25 -24.79
N GLY A 10 21.72 0.21 -24.43
CA GLY A 10 21.24 -0.90 -23.63
C GLY A 10 20.93 -0.66 -22.16
N ARG A 11 20.88 0.57 -21.58
CA ARG A 11 20.33 0.76 -20.21
C ARG A 11 18.85 1.13 -20.17
N GLY A 12 18.24 1.51 -21.30
CA GLY A 12 16.87 2.00 -21.34
C GLY A 12 15.79 0.91 -21.53
N ARG A 13 16.12 -0.21 -22.21
CA ARG A 13 15.09 -1.21 -22.53
C ARG A 13 14.64 -2.03 -21.32
N GLY A 14 15.56 -2.45 -20.45
CA GLY A 14 15.19 -3.25 -19.27
C GLY A 14 14.40 -2.48 -18.19
N LEU A 15 14.57 -1.15 -18.09
CA LEU A 15 13.79 -0.32 -17.18
C LEU A 15 12.41 0.01 -17.77
N ALA A 16 12.29 0.21 -19.07
CA ALA A 16 11.01 0.47 -19.73
C ALA A 16 10.04 -0.72 -19.64
N GLU A 17 10.56 -1.95 -19.63
CA GLU A 17 9.75 -3.17 -19.48
C GLU A 17 9.23 -3.38 -18.06
N LYS A 18 9.86 -2.75 -17.06
CA LYS A 18 9.46 -2.80 -15.64
C LYS A 18 8.54 -1.64 -15.21
N LEU A 19 8.32 -0.66 -16.09
CA LEU A 19 7.49 0.50 -15.78
C LEU A 19 6.07 0.32 -16.32
N PRO A 20 5.05 0.46 -15.47
CA PRO A 20 3.69 0.62 -15.97
C PRO A 20 3.54 1.81 -16.92
N PRO A 21 2.53 1.83 -17.79
CA PRO A 21 2.30 2.93 -18.73
C PRO A 21 2.25 4.30 -18.03
N GLY A 22 2.87 5.32 -18.63
CA GLY A 22 2.89 6.69 -18.13
C GLY A 22 3.71 6.94 -16.85
N GLN A 23 4.47 5.93 -16.36
CA GLN A 23 5.33 6.07 -15.18
C GLN A 23 6.77 6.44 -15.56
N TYR A 24 7.50 7.06 -14.61
CA TYR A 24 8.94 7.29 -14.67
C TYR A 24 9.63 6.79 -13.39
N PRO A 25 10.87 6.31 -13.46
CA PRO A 25 11.59 5.81 -12.28
C PRO A 25 12.09 6.97 -11.41
N THR A 26 12.12 6.75 -10.08
CA THR A 26 12.71 7.68 -9.11
C THR A 26 13.55 6.95 -8.08
N GLU A 27 14.67 7.55 -7.69
CA GLU A 27 15.48 7.11 -6.56
C GLU A 27 14.96 7.66 -5.22
N SER A 28 14.26 8.78 -5.27
CA SER A 28 13.65 9.36 -4.07
C SER A 28 12.37 8.61 -3.67
N PHE A 29 11.96 8.79 -2.40
CA PHE A 29 10.64 8.37 -1.94
C PHE A 29 9.81 9.63 -1.65
N PRO A 30 9.05 10.15 -2.65
CA PRO A 30 8.30 11.40 -2.47
C PRO A 30 7.25 11.29 -1.37
N VAL A 31 7.12 12.33 -0.55
CA VAL A 31 6.08 12.44 0.48
C VAL A 31 4.85 13.10 -0.13
N LEU A 32 3.76 12.36 -0.21
CA LEU A 32 2.45 12.86 -0.65
C LEU A 32 1.42 12.50 0.42
N SER A 33 0.51 13.40 0.74
CA SER A 33 -0.51 13.20 1.76
C SER A 33 -1.78 13.98 1.43
N ALA A 34 -2.94 13.42 1.78
CA ALA A 34 -4.24 14.07 1.67
C ALA A 34 -4.53 15.06 2.82
N GLY A 35 -3.65 15.11 3.83
CA GLY A 35 -3.82 15.96 5.02
C GLY A 35 -2.53 16.03 5.84
N PRO A 36 -2.58 16.63 7.03
CA PRO A 36 -1.42 16.73 7.92
C PRO A 36 -0.97 15.35 8.39
N THR A 37 0.34 15.21 8.64
CA THR A 37 0.92 14.00 9.21
C THR A 37 0.47 13.86 10.68
N PRO A 38 -0.28 12.81 11.05
CA PRO A 38 -0.67 12.60 12.43
C PRO A 38 0.54 12.14 13.27
N ARG A 39 0.50 12.44 14.55
CA ARG A 39 1.41 11.84 15.51
C ARG A 39 0.74 10.63 16.14
N VAL A 40 1.25 9.45 15.86
CA VAL A 40 0.70 8.17 16.34
C VAL A 40 1.80 7.44 17.13
N PRO A 41 1.80 7.56 18.47
CA PRO A 41 2.76 6.84 19.33
C PRO A 41 2.46 5.34 19.33
N THR A 42 3.51 4.51 19.41
CA THR A 42 3.35 3.03 19.42
C THR A 42 2.70 2.50 20.69
N ASP A 43 2.83 3.22 21.82
CA ASP A 43 2.20 2.87 23.11
C ASP A 43 0.67 3.00 23.10
N THR A 44 0.11 3.73 22.16
CA THR A 44 -1.34 3.91 21.98
C THR A 44 -1.83 3.40 20.61
N TRP A 45 -0.91 2.88 19.78
CA TRP A 45 -1.29 2.35 18.49
C TRP A 45 -2.06 1.04 18.64
N THR A 46 -3.12 0.90 17.88
CA THR A 46 -3.87 -0.34 17.71
C THR A 46 -4.23 -0.53 16.25
N PHE A 47 -4.33 -1.80 15.86
CA PHE A 47 -4.89 -2.20 14.57
C PHE A 47 -6.08 -3.10 14.80
N THR A 48 -7.18 -2.86 14.12
CA THR A 48 -8.44 -3.59 14.30
C THR A 48 -8.89 -4.18 12.97
N VAL A 49 -9.36 -5.39 12.97
CA VAL A 49 -10.17 -5.97 11.90
C VAL A 49 -11.61 -6.02 12.40
N THR A 50 -12.52 -5.44 11.62
CA THR A 50 -13.96 -5.43 11.90
C THR A 50 -14.68 -6.14 10.76
N THR A 51 -15.48 -7.17 11.07
CA THR A 51 -16.24 -7.92 10.06
C THR A 51 -17.54 -7.19 9.68
N GLU A 52 -18.17 -7.60 8.62
CA GLU A 52 -19.48 -7.13 8.17
C GLU A 52 -20.61 -7.41 9.20
N SER A 53 -20.43 -8.41 10.08
CA SER A 53 -21.33 -8.70 11.19
C SER A 53 -21.17 -7.74 12.37
N GLY A 54 -20.07 -6.97 12.41
CA GLY A 54 -19.70 -6.08 13.50
C GLY A 54 -18.79 -6.72 14.56
N ASP A 55 -18.42 -7.99 14.40
CA ASP A 55 -17.41 -8.62 15.23
C ASP A 55 -16.05 -7.96 14.96
N SER A 56 -15.25 -7.78 16.00
CA SER A 56 -13.94 -7.14 15.84
C SER A 56 -12.85 -7.78 16.68
N ARG A 57 -11.64 -7.77 16.14
CA ARG A 57 -10.43 -8.16 16.84
C ARG A 57 -9.39 -7.05 16.70
N SER A 58 -8.74 -6.71 17.78
CA SER A 58 -7.71 -5.66 17.82
C SER A 58 -6.39 -6.21 18.32
N TRP A 59 -5.31 -5.61 17.82
CA TRP A 59 -3.93 -5.89 18.23
C TRP A 59 -3.29 -4.57 18.69
N THR A 60 -2.66 -4.61 19.83
CA THR A 60 -1.70 -3.58 20.27
C THR A 60 -0.42 -3.67 19.43
N TRP A 61 0.46 -2.65 19.58
CA TRP A 61 1.76 -2.67 18.93
C TRP A 61 2.58 -3.93 19.28
N ASP A 62 2.64 -4.27 20.56
CA ASP A 62 3.42 -5.43 21.02
C ASP A 62 2.84 -6.75 20.51
N GLU A 63 1.52 -6.88 20.46
CA GLU A 63 0.84 -8.04 19.88
C GLU A 63 1.10 -8.15 18.37
N MET A 64 1.04 -7.05 17.61
CA MET A 64 1.41 -7.05 16.20
C MET A 64 2.88 -7.44 16.00
N MET A 65 3.79 -6.92 16.83
CA MET A 65 5.22 -7.25 16.76
C MET A 65 5.52 -8.70 17.11
N ALA A 66 4.61 -9.38 17.84
CA ALA A 66 4.72 -10.80 18.17
C ALA A 66 4.18 -11.73 17.07
N LEU A 67 3.42 -11.21 16.09
CA LEU A 67 2.99 -11.97 14.92
C LEU A 67 4.17 -12.32 14.00
N PRO A 68 4.02 -13.29 13.09
CA PRO A 68 5.04 -13.60 12.08
C PRO A 68 5.42 -12.36 11.27
N GLN A 69 6.71 -12.02 11.27
CA GLN A 69 7.26 -10.88 10.55
C GLN A 69 7.89 -11.33 9.25
N GLU A 70 7.62 -10.60 8.17
CA GLU A 70 8.22 -10.87 6.86
C GLU A 70 9.05 -9.69 6.37
N ASP A 71 10.19 -10.01 5.75
CA ASP A 71 10.98 -9.09 4.94
C ASP A 71 10.58 -9.30 3.47
N THR A 72 10.15 -8.24 2.79
CA THR A 72 9.69 -8.31 1.42
C THR A 72 10.24 -7.15 0.58
N VAL A 73 10.39 -7.36 -0.72
CA VAL A 73 10.90 -6.33 -1.65
C VAL A 73 9.93 -6.19 -2.80
N HIS A 74 9.45 -4.98 -3.01
CA HIS A 74 8.47 -4.67 -4.04
C HIS A 74 8.76 -3.38 -4.79
N ASP A 75 8.27 -3.31 -6.02
CA ASP A 75 8.15 -2.06 -6.75
C ASP A 75 6.87 -1.36 -6.31
N ILE A 76 6.90 -0.03 -6.19
CA ILE A 76 5.73 0.77 -5.84
C ILE A 76 5.48 1.83 -6.91
N HIS A 77 4.20 2.06 -7.21
CA HIS A 77 3.75 2.94 -8.30
C HIS A 77 2.77 3.98 -7.79
N CYS A 78 3.08 5.25 -7.96
CA CYS A 78 2.18 6.34 -7.55
C CYS A 78 1.35 6.84 -8.74
N VAL A 79 0.10 7.19 -8.49
CA VAL A 79 -0.79 7.81 -9.49
C VAL A 79 -0.20 9.11 -10.05
N THR A 80 0.66 9.80 -9.31
CA THR A 80 1.40 11.00 -9.74
C THR A 80 2.60 10.67 -10.64
N ARG A 81 2.63 9.45 -11.19
CA ARG A 81 3.51 8.98 -12.28
C ARG A 81 4.93 8.56 -11.89
N TRP A 82 5.33 8.60 -10.64
CA TRP A 82 6.61 8.04 -10.25
C TRP A 82 6.49 6.56 -9.85
N SER A 83 7.54 5.80 -10.14
CA SER A 83 7.73 4.43 -9.68
C SER A 83 9.07 4.31 -8.96
N LYS A 84 9.11 3.63 -7.85
CA LYS A 84 10.32 3.29 -7.12
C LYS A 84 10.47 1.79 -7.06
N PHE A 85 11.62 1.30 -7.55
CA PHE A 85 11.92 -0.11 -7.66
C PHE A 85 12.63 -0.65 -6.42
N ASP A 86 12.52 -1.97 -6.25
CA ASP A 86 13.27 -2.74 -5.26
C ASP A 86 13.16 -2.15 -3.84
N THR A 87 11.97 -1.72 -3.44
CA THR A 87 11.75 -1.12 -2.12
C THR A 87 11.64 -2.20 -1.05
N PRO A 88 12.58 -2.24 -0.05
CA PRO A 88 12.58 -3.25 0.99
C PRO A 88 11.69 -2.82 2.17
N TRP A 89 10.81 -3.71 2.57
CA TRP A 89 9.87 -3.53 3.67
C TRP A 89 9.95 -4.66 4.67
N ARG A 90 9.55 -4.37 5.91
CA ARG A 90 9.30 -5.38 6.93
C ARG A 90 7.97 -5.11 7.61
N GLY A 91 7.19 -6.17 7.81
CA GLY A 91 5.88 -6.09 8.44
C GLY A 91 5.23 -7.44 8.63
N VAL A 92 3.95 -7.44 8.94
CA VAL A 92 3.11 -8.61 9.14
C VAL A 92 2.21 -8.78 7.91
N PRO A 93 2.16 -9.98 7.29
CA PRO A 93 1.18 -10.27 6.24
C PRO A 93 -0.25 -10.02 6.74
N VAL A 94 -1.11 -9.45 5.90
CA VAL A 94 -2.53 -9.26 6.27
C VAL A 94 -3.21 -10.59 6.58
N ASP A 95 -2.79 -11.66 5.94
CA ASP A 95 -3.25 -13.03 6.21
C ASP A 95 -3.18 -13.39 7.70
N ALA A 96 -2.14 -12.98 8.42
CA ALA A 96 -1.97 -13.28 9.85
C ALA A 96 -3.01 -12.60 10.75
N PHE A 97 -3.60 -11.49 10.30
CA PHE A 97 -4.70 -10.81 11.00
C PHE A 97 -6.06 -11.42 10.68
N LEU A 98 -6.17 -12.16 9.57
CA LEU A 98 -7.42 -12.73 9.06
C LEU A 98 -7.52 -14.25 9.23
N GLU A 99 -6.46 -14.92 9.74
CA GLU A 99 -6.38 -16.39 9.83
C GLU A 99 -7.58 -17.03 10.52
N ASP A 100 -8.11 -16.42 11.59
CA ASP A 100 -9.24 -16.93 12.36
C ASP A 100 -10.51 -16.07 12.17
N VAL A 101 -10.58 -15.26 11.13
CA VAL A 101 -11.73 -14.37 10.87
C VAL A 101 -12.69 -15.05 9.92
N GLU A 102 -13.89 -15.39 10.43
CA GLU A 102 -15.00 -15.84 9.59
C GLU A 102 -15.71 -14.61 8.99
N THR A 103 -15.81 -14.55 7.68
CA THR A 103 -16.43 -13.44 6.97
C THR A 103 -17.06 -13.90 5.66
N ALA A 104 -18.15 -13.25 5.27
CA ALA A 104 -18.76 -13.36 3.95
C ALA A 104 -18.42 -12.13 3.07
N ALA A 105 -17.55 -11.25 3.53
CA ALA A 105 -17.17 -10.04 2.83
C ALA A 105 -16.26 -10.34 1.63
N ASP A 106 -16.51 -9.66 0.51
CA ASP A 106 -15.68 -9.68 -0.68
C ASP A 106 -14.79 -8.42 -0.79
N HIS A 107 -15.00 -7.43 0.09
CA HIS A 107 -14.32 -6.15 0.09
C HIS A 107 -13.81 -5.76 1.48
N ALA A 108 -12.89 -4.80 1.49
CA ALA A 108 -12.40 -4.18 2.70
C ALA A 108 -12.20 -2.68 2.51
N VAL A 109 -12.39 -1.92 3.58
CA VAL A 109 -12.00 -0.51 3.67
C VAL A 109 -10.86 -0.38 4.67
N ALA A 110 -9.70 0.05 4.19
CA ALA A 110 -8.59 0.42 5.06
C ALA A 110 -8.83 1.82 5.63
N VAL A 111 -8.79 1.94 6.96
CA VAL A 111 -9.04 3.19 7.69
C VAL A 111 -7.76 3.64 8.37
N SER A 112 -7.42 4.92 8.21
CA SER A 112 -6.22 5.53 8.76
C SER A 112 -6.52 6.44 9.96
N HIS A 113 -5.53 6.66 10.82
CA HIS A 113 -5.54 7.83 11.70
C HIS A 113 -5.62 9.11 10.85
N GLY A 114 -6.48 10.04 11.24
CA GLY A 114 -6.73 11.26 10.44
C GLY A 114 -7.87 11.17 9.42
N GLY A 115 -8.55 10.01 9.35
CA GLY A 115 -9.80 9.85 8.60
C GLY A 115 -9.65 9.52 7.12
N TYR A 116 -8.43 9.28 6.61
CA TYR A 116 -8.24 8.74 5.26
C TYR A 116 -8.78 7.31 5.16
N THR A 117 -9.43 6.99 4.05
CA THR A 117 -9.92 5.65 3.73
C THR A 117 -9.58 5.27 2.29
N THR A 118 -9.45 3.99 2.01
CA THR A 118 -9.41 3.43 0.66
C THR A 118 -10.04 2.03 0.67
N ASN A 119 -10.77 1.71 -0.39
CA ASN A 119 -11.39 0.41 -0.58
C ASN A 119 -10.48 -0.54 -1.34
N LEU A 120 -10.64 -1.82 -1.12
CA LEU A 120 -9.91 -2.90 -1.80
C LEU A 120 -10.79 -4.14 -1.90
N PRO A 121 -10.69 -4.93 -2.98
CA PRO A 121 -11.15 -6.31 -2.96
C PRO A 121 -10.43 -7.07 -1.84
N LEU A 122 -11.13 -7.91 -1.09
CA LEU A 122 -10.52 -8.68 -0.01
C LEU A 122 -9.47 -9.65 -0.54
N GLU A 123 -9.66 -10.21 -1.72
CA GLU A 123 -8.71 -11.10 -2.39
C GLU A 123 -7.33 -10.44 -2.67
N ASP A 124 -7.27 -9.12 -2.78
CA ASP A 124 -6.02 -8.37 -2.98
C ASP A 124 -5.25 -8.11 -1.67
N LEU A 125 -5.84 -8.48 -0.54
CA LEU A 125 -5.20 -8.40 0.77
C LEU A 125 -4.68 -9.76 1.27
N LEU A 126 -5.08 -10.86 0.64
CA LEU A 126 -4.79 -12.24 1.03
C LEU A 126 -3.72 -12.88 0.15
N ASP A 127 -3.33 -14.10 0.53
CA ASP A 127 -2.37 -14.92 -0.21
C ASP A 127 -1.00 -14.25 -0.41
N GLY A 128 -0.52 -13.55 0.61
CA GLY A 128 0.77 -12.87 0.58
C GLY A 128 0.83 -11.69 -0.42
N LYS A 129 -0.28 -10.98 -0.63
CA LYS A 129 -0.36 -9.81 -1.52
C LYS A 129 -0.32 -8.48 -0.78
N ALA A 130 -0.54 -8.48 0.54
CA ALA A 130 -0.57 -7.27 1.34
C ALA A 130 0.02 -7.45 2.74
N TRP A 131 0.57 -6.36 3.30
CA TRP A 131 1.22 -6.33 4.61
C TRP A 131 0.85 -5.08 5.40
N ILE A 132 0.85 -5.20 6.72
CA ILE A 132 0.95 -4.06 7.63
C ILE A 132 2.43 -3.87 7.93
N VAL A 133 3.07 -2.92 7.26
CA VAL A 133 4.52 -2.69 7.34
C VAL A 133 4.85 -1.56 8.32
N HIS A 134 5.94 -1.74 9.07
CA HIS A 134 6.44 -0.78 10.07
C HIS A 134 7.88 -0.34 9.83
N THR A 135 8.58 -1.01 8.90
CA THR A 135 9.99 -0.73 8.57
C THR A 135 10.13 -0.55 7.05
N TYR A 136 10.94 0.38 6.65
CA TYR A 136 11.36 0.63 5.28
C TYR A 136 12.88 0.81 5.24
N ASP A 137 13.54 0.12 4.31
CA ASP A 137 15.02 0.18 4.10
C ASP A 137 15.82 -0.03 5.40
N GLY A 138 15.36 -0.99 6.24
CA GLY A 138 15.99 -1.34 7.51
C GLY A 138 15.73 -0.37 8.68
N TYR A 139 14.98 0.71 8.48
CA TYR A 139 14.68 1.72 9.49
C TYR A 139 13.18 1.77 9.85
N PRO A 140 12.82 2.13 11.09
CA PRO A 140 11.44 2.41 11.42
C PRO A 140 10.82 3.40 10.43
N LEU A 141 9.60 3.12 10.01
CA LEU A 141 8.90 3.93 9.02
C LEU A 141 8.70 5.36 9.55
N SER A 142 9.16 6.36 8.79
CA SER A 142 9.01 7.75 9.18
C SER A 142 7.54 8.17 9.23
N PRO A 143 7.15 9.13 10.08
CA PRO A 143 5.75 9.59 10.16
C PRO A 143 5.20 10.03 8.80
N GLU A 144 5.97 10.72 7.98
CA GLU A 144 5.56 11.24 6.66
C GLU A 144 5.27 10.12 5.66
N HIS A 145 5.92 8.96 5.82
CA HIS A 145 5.71 7.77 4.99
C HIS A 145 4.68 6.79 5.58
N GLY A 146 4.03 7.16 6.69
CA GLY A 146 2.92 6.41 7.28
C GLY A 146 3.27 5.69 8.58
N GLY A 147 4.41 6.02 9.22
CA GLY A 147 4.76 5.47 10.53
C GLY A 147 3.77 5.82 11.64
N PRO A 148 3.63 4.91 12.64
CA PRO A 148 4.46 3.76 12.90
C PRO A 148 4.16 2.56 11.99
N ALA A 149 2.95 2.43 11.42
CA ALA A 149 2.61 1.37 10.48
C ALA A 149 1.67 1.84 9.38
N ARG A 150 1.83 1.24 8.21
CA ARG A 150 0.98 1.47 7.04
C ARG A 150 0.58 0.15 6.37
N LEU A 151 -0.52 0.20 5.61
CA LEU A 151 -0.84 -0.86 4.67
C LEU A 151 0.12 -0.77 3.46
N LEU A 152 0.56 -1.92 2.95
CA LEU A 152 1.31 -2.07 1.71
C LEU A 152 0.58 -3.05 0.80
N VAL A 153 0.13 -2.57 -0.37
CA VAL A 153 -0.50 -3.36 -1.44
C VAL A 153 0.23 -3.00 -2.73
N PRO A 154 1.39 -3.63 -3.01
CA PRO A 154 2.33 -3.13 -4.01
C PRO A 154 1.87 -3.27 -5.45
N HIS A 155 0.95 -4.18 -5.75
CA HIS A 155 0.42 -4.41 -7.10
C HIS A 155 -0.62 -3.36 -7.54
N LEU A 156 -1.13 -2.54 -6.61
CA LEU A 156 -2.02 -1.42 -6.90
C LEU A 156 -1.29 -0.08 -6.79
N TYR A 157 -1.88 0.97 -7.37
CA TYR A 157 -1.35 2.31 -7.14
C TYR A 157 -1.25 2.64 -5.65
N PHE A 158 -0.21 3.36 -5.26
CA PHE A 158 0.23 3.52 -3.89
C PHE A 158 -0.74 4.27 -2.97
N TRP A 159 -1.79 4.91 -3.49
CA TRP A 159 -2.87 5.45 -2.65
C TRP A 159 -3.70 4.34 -1.99
N LYS A 160 -3.73 3.12 -2.56
CA LYS A 160 -4.36 1.92 -1.97
C LYS A 160 -3.57 1.41 -0.75
N SER A 161 -2.31 1.79 -0.63
CA SER A 161 -1.44 1.49 0.52
C SER A 161 -1.59 2.57 1.59
N ALA A 162 -2.67 2.49 2.37
CA ALA A 162 -3.06 3.51 3.36
C ALA A 162 -1.99 3.74 4.42
N LYS A 163 -1.54 4.99 4.60
CA LYS A 163 -0.64 5.42 5.67
C LYS A 163 -1.36 5.44 7.02
N TRP A 164 -0.62 5.28 8.11
CA TRP A 164 -1.15 5.39 9.48
C TRP A 164 -2.38 4.51 9.70
N VAL A 165 -2.35 3.30 9.14
CA VAL A 165 -3.47 2.39 9.18
C VAL A 165 -3.81 2.00 10.63
N ARG A 166 -5.10 1.96 10.94
CA ARG A 166 -5.62 1.57 12.26
C ARG A 166 -6.71 0.52 12.20
N GLU A 167 -7.31 0.31 11.01
CA GLU A 167 -8.42 -0.65 10.86
C GLU A 167 -8.50 -1.17 9.43
N LEU A 168 -8.88 -2.44 9.31
CA LEU A 168 -9.51 -3.02 8.13
C LEU A 168 -10.96 -3.34 8.47
N ARG A 169 -11.89 -2.67 7.81
CA ARG A 169 -13.32 -2.96 7.91
C ARG A 169 -13.71 -3.79 6.71
N LEU A 170 -14.14 -5.03 6.96
CA LEU A 170 -14.64 -5.95 5.94
C LEU A 170 -16.07 -5.59 5.57
N THR A 171 -16.41 -5.58 4.27
CA THR A 171 -17.71 -5.15 3.77
C THR A 171 -18.23 -6.09 2.69
N LEU A 172 -19.55 -6.28 2.64
CA LEU A 172 -20.20 -7.07 1.58
C LEU A 172 -20.20 -6.32 0.24
N GLU A 173 -20.37 -5.00 0.30
CA GLU A 173 -20.38 -4.12 -0.86
C GLU A 173 -19.07 -3.34 -0.93
N ASP A 174 -18.70 -2.95 -2.14
CA ASP A 174 -17.55 -2.07 -2.37
C ASP A 174 -17.89 -0.63 -1.98
N GLU A 175 -17.20 -0.10 -0.97
CA GLU A 175 -17.41 1.23 -0.41
C GLU A 175 -16.26 2.16 -0.82
N PRO A 176 -16.43 3.06 -1.82
CA PRO A 176 -15.38 3.96 -2.25
C PRO A 176 -14.75 4.75 -1.10
N GLY A 177 -13.42 4.76 -1.05
CA GLY A 177 -12.66 5.53 -0.08
C GLY A 177 -12.53 7.02 -0.44
N PHE A 178 -11.56 7.70 0.19
CA PHE A 178 -11.39 9.15 0.05
C PHE A 178 -11.11 9.57 -1.38
N TRP A 179 -10.10 9.00 -2.05
CA TRP A 179 -9.74 9.40 -3.41
C TRP A 179 -10.71 8.86 -4.44
N GLU A 180 -11.21 7.66 -4.24
CA GLU A 180 -12.22 7.02 -5.10
C GLU A 180 -13.50 7.85 -5.17
N SER A 181 -13.92 8.43 -4.03
CA SER A 181 -15.10 9.31 -3.95
C SER A 181 -14.96 10.64 -4.70
N VAL A 182 -13.73 11.05 -5.03
CA VAL A 182 -13.46 12.34 -5.69
C VAL A 182 -12.85 12.20 -7.08
N GLY A 183 -12.92 11.00 -7.68
CA GLY A 183 -12.61 10.81 -9.09
C GLY A 183 -11.45 9.88 -9.41
N TYR A 184 -10.80 9.26 -8.42
CA TYR A 184 -9.79 8.24 -8.70
C TYR A 184 -10.46 6.92 -9.08
N HIS A 185 -9.74 6.10 -9.85
CA HIS A 185 -10.23 4.78 -10.24
C HIS A 185 -10.51 3.90 -9.03
N ASN A 186 -11.61 3.15 -9.05
CA ASN A 186 -12.01 2.37 -7.89
C ASN A 186 -11.02 1.23 -7.55
N TYR A 187 -10.42 0.58 -8.55
CA TYR A 187 -9.45 -0.50 -8.35
C TYR A 187 -8.00 0.00 -8.31
N GLY A 188 -7.55 0.73 -9.34
CA GLY A 188 -6.24 1.38 -9.35
C GLY A 188 -5.07 0.48 -9.73
N ASP A 189 -5.21 -0.37 -10.77
CA ASP A 189 -4.12 -1.14 -11.35
C ASP A 189 -3.17 -0.25 -12.17
N PRO A 190 -1.87 -0.13 -11.80
CA PRO A 190 -0.93 0.70 -12.52
C PRO A 190 -0.61 0.18 -13.93
N TRP A 191 -0.68 -1.12 -14.16
CA TRP A 191 -0.39 -1.73 -15.48
C TRP A 191 -1.51 -1.54 -16.49
N ARG A 192 -2.73 -1.29 -16.00
CA ARG A 192 -3.90 -0.92 -16.79
C ARG A 192 -4.10 0.59 -16.87
N GLU A 193 -3.18 1.36 -16.23
CA GLU A 193 -3.23 2.82 -16.13
C GLU A 193 -4.51 3.36 -15.48
N GLN A 194 -5.12 2.62 -14.57
CA GLN A 194 -6.36 2.96 -13.88
C GLN A 194 -6.15 4.09 -12.85
N ARG A 195 -6.13 5.34 -13.31
CA ARG A 195 -5.88 6.55 -12.48
C ARG A 195 -7.16 7.24 -12.05
N THR A 196 -8.13 7.33 -12.96
CA THR A 196 -9.39 8.05 -12.77
C THR A 196 -10.59 7.20 -13.18
N TRP A 197 -11.79 7.68 -12.88
CA TRP A 197 -13.04 6.99 -13.23
C TRP A 197 -13.19 6.70 -14.73
N ASP A 198 -12.54 7.50 -15.58
CA ASP A 198 -12.66 7.43 -17.03
C ASP A 198 -11.63 6.50 -17.70
N ASP A 199 -10.74 5.87 -16.91
CA ASP A 199 -9.67 4.98 -17.40
C ASP A 199 -10.11 3.51 -17.52
#